data_bbc3a73022445576832a270f51a94579
#
_entry.id   bbc3a73022445576832a270f51a94579
#
_cell.length_a   1.000
_cell.length_b   1.000
_cell.length_c   1.000
_cell.angle_alpha   90.00
_cell.angle_beta   90.00
_cell.angle_gamma   90.00
#
_symmetry.space_group_name_H-M   'P 1'
#
loop_
_entity.id
_entity.type
_entity.pdbx_description
1 polymer ?
#
loop_
_entity_poly.entity_id
_entity_poly.type
_entity_poly.pdbx_seq_one_letter_code
_entity_poly.pdbx_strand_id
1 'polypeptide(L)'
;ILARQLVADAEGSRHDVKVAVTGATSTEAAVAVAREVTRSNLVKTAVAGNDPNWGRILAAVGCVREDVAPFDPDQVDVSINGIQVCKAGGIGEDRNLVDMGPREVHIDIELHAGHAEAAVWTNDLTHQYVEENSAYTS
;
A
#
# COMPACT_ATOMS: atom_id res chain seq x y z
N ILE A 1 -1.84 0.55 -16.86
CA ILE A 1 -1.18 -0.52 -17.62
C ILE A 1 0.26 -0.18 -17.91
N LEU A 2 0.51 1.01 -18.43
CA LEU A 2 1.89 1.44 -18.70
C LEU A 2 2.72 1.53 -17.41
N ALA A 3 2.14 2.09 -16.36
CA ALA A 3 2.81 2.18 -15.07
C ALA A 3 3.14 0.79 -14.52
N ARG A 4 2.24 -0.16 -14.68
CA ARG A 4 2.46 -1.53 -14.24
C ARG A 4 3.59 -2.20 -15.03
N GLN A 5 3.67 -1.97 -16.33
CA GLN A 5 4.77 -2.51 -17.14
C GLN A 5 6.12 -1.94 -16.71
N LEU A 6 6.17 -0.65 -16.43
CA LEU A 6 7.40 -0.01 -15.95
C LEU A 6 7.85 -0.60 -14.61
N VAL A 7 6.89 -0.85 -13.72
CA VAL A 7 7.18 -1.46 -12.42
C VAL A 7 7.66 -2.90 -12.60
N ALA A 8 6.98 -3.69 -13.44
CA ALA A 8 7.33 -5.09 -13.67
C ALA A 8 8.71 -5.25 -14.30
N ASP A 9 9.13 -4.29 -15.12
CA ASP A 9 10.42 -4.31 -15.78
C ASP A 9 11.55 -3.78 -14.90
N ALA A 10 11.22 -3.24 -13.71
CA ALA A 10 12.22 -2.71 -12.80
C ALA A 10 13.15 -3.81 -12.30
N GLU A 11 14.45 -3.57 -12.47
CA GLU A 11 15.46 -4.54 -12.06
C GLU A 11 15.47 -4.71 -10.54
N GLY A 12 15.46 -5.97 -10.10
CA GLY A 12 15.51 -6.30 -8.68
C GLY A 12 14.16 -6.37 -8.00
N SER A 13 13.07 -6.00 -8.68
CA SER A 13 11.73 -6.09 -8.11
C SER A 13 11.22 -7.53 -8.11
N ARG A 14 10.58 -7.94 -7.02
CA ARG A 14 9.94 -9.25 -6.88
C ARG A 14 8.44 -9.16 -7.08
N HIS A 15 7.84 -8.07 -6.61
CA HIS A 15 6.40 -7.88 -6.62
C HIS A 15 6.02 -6.56 -7.27
N ASP A 16 4.92 -6.60 -7.98
CA ASP A 16 4.18 -5.41 -8.38
C ASP A 16 3.11 -5.20 -7.32
N VAL A 17 3.06 -4.01 -6.73
CA VAL A 17 2.18 -3.73 -5.60
C VAL A 17 1.11 -2.74 -6.04
N LYS A 18 -0.15 -3.14 -5.91
CA LYS A 18 -1.29 -2.26 -6.11
C LYS A 18 -1.83 -1.85 -4.76
N VAL A 19 -1.86 -0.55 -4.49
CA VAL A 19 -2.50 -0.02 -3.30
C VAL A 19 -3.80 0.64 -3.73
N ALA A 20 -4.92 0.03 -3.36
CA ALA A 20 -6.25 0.54 -3.65
C ALA A 20 -6.84 1.10 -2.36
N VAL A 21 -7.29 2.35 -2.40
CA VAL A 21 -7.91 3.02 -1.26
C VAL A 21 -9.36 3.30 -1.61
N THR A 22 -10.26 2.86 -0.75
CA THR A 22 -11.70 3.06 -0.88
C THR A 22 -12.24 3.79 0.34
N GLY A 23 -13.45 4.30 0.23
CA GLY A 23 -14.11 4.96 1.36
C GLY A 23 -13.47 6.30 1.75
N ALA A 24 -12.79 6.97 0.84
CA ALA A 24 -12.18 8.28 1.10
C ALA A 24 -13.21 9.40 0.91
N THR A 25 -12.94 10.55 1.51
CA THR A 25 -13.83 11.73 1.39
C THR A 25 -13.75 12.38 0.02
N SER A 26 -12.63 12.19 -0.68
CA SER A 26 -12.43 12.72 -2.04
C SER A 26 -11.41 11.84 -2.78
N THR A 27 -11.37 11.99 -4.11
CA THR A 27 -10.37 11.29 -4.92
C THR A 27 -8.97 11.73 -4.52
N GLU A 28 -8.76 13.01 -4.25
CA GLU A 28 -7.48 13.55 -3.81
C GLU A 28 -7.05 12.92 -2.48
N ALA A 29 -7.98 12.72 -1.56
CA ALA A 29 -7.70 12.05 -0.29
C ALA A 29 -7.28 10.60 -0.51
N ALA A 30 -7.99 9.88 -1.37
CA ALA A 30 -7.66 8.49 -1.70
C ALA A 30 -6.26 8.39 -2.31
N VAL A 31 -5.94 9.28 -3.25
CA VAL A 31 -4.62 9.31 -3.89
C VAL A 31 -3.53 9.61 -2.85
N ALA A 32 -3.77 10.58 -1.96
CA ALA A 32 -2.80 10.93 -0.93
C ALA A 32 -2.46 9.75 -0.03
N VAL A 33 -3.47 8.99 0.40
CA VAL A 33 -3.28 7.81 1.24
C VAL A 33 -2.52 6.72 0.45
N ALA A 34 -2.94 6.44 -0.77
CA ALA A 34 -2.29 5.42 -1.59
C ALA A 34 -0.82 5.76 -1.84
N ARG A 35 -0.51 7.01 -2.12
CA ARG A 35 0.86 7.47 -2.34
C ARG A 35 1.72 7.37 -1.09
N GLU A 36 1.16 7.69 0.07
CA GLU A 36 1.90 7.58 1.32
C GLU A 36 2.32 6.14 1.58
N VAL A 37 1.43 5.20 1.32
CA VAL A 37 1.74 3.78 1.45
C VAL A 37 2.79 3.34 0.42
N THR A 38 2.63 3.74 -0.85
CA THR A 38 3.56 3.33 -1.92
C THR A 38 4.94 3.95 -1.76
N ARG A 39 5.06 5.07 -1.08
CA ARG A 39 6.35 5.73 -0.79
C ARG A 39 7.05 5.14 0.42
N SER A 40 6.35 4.40 1.27
CA SER A 40 6.91 3.90 2.52
C SER A 40 7.95 2.81 2.25
N ASN A 41 9.20 3.08 2.60
CA ASN A 41 10.27 2.08 2.51
C ASN A 41 10.03 0.92 3.47
N LEU A 42 9.41 1.19 4.61
CA LEU A 42 9.08 0.13 5.57
C LEU A 42 8.06 -0.85 5.00
N VAL A 43 7.05 -0.34 4.29
CA VAL A 43 6.05 -1.18 3.62
C VAL A 43 6.71 -1.97 2.50
N LYS A 44 7.50 -1.31 1.66
CA LYS A 44 8.17 -1.97 0.53
C LYS A 44 9.13 -3.07 1.00
N THR A 45 9.87 -2.80 2.08
CA THR A 45 10.77 -3.78 2.67
C THR A 45 10.01 -5.00 3.20
N ALA A 46 8.87 -4.77 3.84
CA ALA A 46 8.03 -5.87 4.32
C ALA A 46 7.52 -6.72 3.14
N VAL A 47 7.04 -6.09 2.07
CA VAL A 47 6.56 -6.79 0.88
C VAL A 47 7.70 -7.59 0.24
N ALA A 48 8.89 -7.01 0.12
CA ALA A 48 10.06 -7.69 -0.43
C ALA A 48 10.44 -8.92 0.39
N GLY A 49 10.23 -8.87 1.70
CA GLY A 49 10.46 -9.99 2.60
C GLY A 49 9.29 -10.95 2.74
N ASN A 50 8.26 -10.81 1.90
CA ASN A 50 7.03 -11.61 1.96
C ASN A 50 6.35 -11.53 3.33
N ASP A 51 6.43 -10.37 3.97
CA ASP A 51 5.82 -10.11 5.27
C ASP A 51 4.54 -9.30 5.08
N PRO A 52 3.35 -9.86 5.33
CA PRO A 52 2.09 -9.13 5.24
C PRO A 52 1.91 -8.22 6.46
N ASN A 53 2.74 -7.20 6.54
CA ASN A 53 2.85 -6.33 7.71
C ASN A 53 1.84 -5.18 7.65
N TRP A 54 0.62 -5.46 8.07
CA TRP A 54 -0.44 -4.45 8.06
C TRP A 54 -0.16 -3.30 9.04
N GLY A 55 0.63 -3.54 10.08
CA GLY A 55 1.02 -2.49 11.02
C GLY A 55 1.81 -1.38 10.36
N ARG A 56 2.76 -1.73 9.48
CA ARG A 56 3.51 -0.75 8.70
C ARG A 56 2.63 -0.01 7.71
N ILE A 57 1.66 -0.71 7.11
CA ILE A 57 0.69 -0.09 6.21
C ILE A 57 -0.15 0.93 6.97
N LEU A 58 -0.67 0.54 8.12
CA LEU A 58 -1.51 1.42 8.94
C LEU A 58 -0.72 2.64 9.43
N ALA A 59 0.56 2.44 9.78
CA ALA A 59 1.45 3.54 10.17
C ALA A 59 1.64 4.53 9.02
N ALA A 60 1.82 4.05 7.80
CA ALA A 60 1.94 4.92 6.63
C ALA A 60 0.65 5.70 6.39
N VAL A 61 -0.49 5.04 6.48
CA VAL A 61 -1.80 5.70 6.37
C VAL A 61 -1.93 6.82 7.41
N GLY A 62 -1.47 6.56 8.63
CA GLY A 62 -1.50 7.56 9.71
C GLY A 62 -0.60 8.76 9.50
N CYS A 63 0.34 8.71 8.56
CA CYS A 63 1.22 9.84 8.23
C CYS A 63 0.54 10.89 7.35
N VAL A 64 -0.61 10.58 6.75
CA VAL A 64 -1.33 11.54 5.93
C VAL A 64 -2.00 12.57 6.83
N ARG A 65 -1.86 13.85 6.48
CA ARG A 65 -2.46 14.93 7.27
C ARG A 65 -3.98 14.82 7.27
N GLU A 66 -4.58 15.05 8.41
CA GLU A 66 -6.03 14.96 8.58
C GLU A 66 -6.80 15.92 7.68
N ASP A 67 -6.24 17.11 7.42
CA ASP A 67 -6.88 18.09 6.54
C ASP A 67 -6.84 17.66 5.07
N VAL A 68 -5.93 16.75 4.70
CA VAL A 68 -5.83 16.21 3.34
C VAL A 68 -6.74 15.00 3.18
N ALA A 69 -6.73 14.10 4.15
CA ALA A 69 -7.53 12.88 4.10
C ALA A 69 -8.11 12.59 5.50
N PRO A 70 -9.27 13.19 5.82
CA PRO A 70 -9.90 12.92 7.10
C PRO A 70 -10.49 11.51 7.15
N PHE A 71 -10.19 10.79 8.21
CA PHE A 71 -10.75 9.48 8.49
C PHE A 71 -10.52 9.14 9.96
N ASP A 72 -11.27 8.14 10.46
CA ASP A 72 -11.09 7.65 11.82
C ASP A 72 -10.15 6.44 11.79
N PRO A 73 -8.95 6.53 12.39
CA PRO A 73 -8.00 5.41 12.39
C PRO A 73 -8.57 4.12 12.98
N ASP A 74 -9.52 4.23 13.89
CA ASP A 74 -10.14 3.06 14.53
C ASP A 74 -11.17 2.38 13.63
N GLN A 75 -11.38 2.89 12.42
CA GLN A 75 -12.32 2.31 11.45
C GLN A 75 -11.62 1.80 10.19
N VAL A 76 -10.29 1.93 10.10
CA VAL A 76 -9.56 1.53 8.90
C VAL A 76 -9.42 0.02 8.81
N ASP A 77 -9.80 -0.53 7.65
CA ASP A 77 -9.61 -1.93 7.33
C ASP A 77 -8.49 -2.07 6.30
N VAL A 78 -7.67 -3.10 6.42
CA VAL A 78 -6.62 -3.41 5.45
C VAL A 78 -6.71 -4.88 5.07
N SER A 79 -6.75 -5.14 3.76
CA SER A 79 -6.66 -6.48 3.21
C SER A 79 -5.40 -6.61 2.38
N ILE A 80 -4.75 -7.77 2.45
CA ILE A 80 -3.59 -8.09 1.63
C ILE A 80 -3.90 -9.38 0.89
N ASN A 81 -3.88 -9.33 -0.44
CA ASN A 81 -4.21 -10.46 -1.31
C ASN A 81 -5.51 -11.15 -0.90
N GLY A 82 -6.53 -10.34 -0.60
CA GLY A 82 -7.87 -10.83 -0.30
C GLY A 82 -8.12 -11.23 1.15
N ILE A 83 -7.12 -11.17 2.01
CA ILE A 83 -7.27 -11.51 3.42
C ILE A 83 -7.32 -10.22 4.24
N GLN A 84 -8.41 -10.03 4.98
CA GLN A 84 -8.58 -8.83 5.81
C GLN A 84 -7.78 -8.98 7.11
N VAL A 85 -6.51 -8.61 7.05
CA VAL A 85 -5.58 -8.76 8.17
C VAL A 85 -5.73 -7.70 9.24
N CYS A 86 -6.34 -6.55 8.88
CA CYS A 86 -6.62 -5.47 9.81
C CYS A 86 -8.09 -5.10 9.71
N LYS A 87 -8.78 -5.08 10.83
CA LYS A 87 -10.18 -4.70 10.90
C LYS A 87 -10.38 -3.64 11.97
N ALA A 88 -11.01 -2.53 11.59
CA ALA A 88 -11.30 -1.42 12.50
C ALA A 88 -10.04 -1.00 13.29
N GLY A 89 -8.93 -0.85 12.59
CA GLY A 89 -7.66 -0.41 13.18
C GLY A 89 -6.92 -1.46 14.01
N GLY A 90 -7.47 -2.66 14.12
CA GLY A 90 -6.88 -3.72 14.94
C GLY A 90 -6.70 -5.03 14.19
N ILE A 91 -6.43 -6.11 14.93
CA ILE A 91 -6.18 -7.41 14.34
C ILE A 91 -7.46 -7.95 13.68
N GLY A 92 -7.33 -8.38 12.42
CA GLY A 92 -8.38 -9.05 11.68
C GLY A 92 -8.12 -10.55 11.57
N GLU A 93 -8.15 -11.08 10.35
CA GLU A 93 -7.86 -12.49 10.09
C GLU A 93 -6.35 -12.74 10.26
N ASP A 94 -6.00 -14.03 10.44
CA ASP A 94 -4.61 -14.44 10.63
C ASP A 94 -3.78 -14.07 9.41
N ARG A 95 -2.73 -13.28 9.61
CA ARG A 95 -1.83 -12.88 8.53
C ARG A 95 -1.13 -14.07 7.86
N ASN A 96 -1.03 -15.20 8.53
CA ASN A 96 -0.45 -16.42 7.96
C ASN A 96 -1.32 -17.01 6.83
N LEU A 97 -2.56 -16.53 6.67
CA LEU A 97 -3.42 -16.91 5.55
C LEU A 97 -3.05 -16.19 4.26
N VAL A 98 -2.26 -15.11 4.35
CA VAL A 98 -1.87 -14.33 3.17
C VAL A 98 -0.82 -15.06 2.38
N ASP A 99 -1.08 -15.26 1.09
CA ASP A 99 -0.09 -15.82 0.17
C ASP A 99 0.64 -14.67 -0.53
N MET A 100 1.91 -14.49 -0.20
CA MET A 100 2.78 -13.46 -0.78
C MET A 100 3.60 -13.99 -1.96
N GLY A 101 3.34 -15.23 -2.41
CA GLY A 101 4.06 -15.83 -3.52
C GLY A 101 3.82 -15.21 -4.89
N PRO A 102 2.58 -14.79 -5.24
CA PRO A 102 2.31 -14.21 -6.54
C PRO A 102 3.13 -12.94 -6.81
N ARG A 103 3.40 -12.69 -8.08
CA ARG A 103 4.09 -11.46 -8.51
C ARG A 103 3.33 -10.22 -8.09
N GLU A 104 2.01 -10.24 -8.23
CA GLU A 104 1.17 -9.10 -7.84
C GLU A 104 0.77 -9.23 -6.38
N VAL A 105 0.94 -8.14 -5.65
CA VAL A 105 0.46 -8.01 -4.27
C VAL A 105 -0.58 -6.89 -4.26
N HIS A 106 -1.78 -7.20 -3.79
CA HIS A 106 -2.88 -6.26 -3.72
C HIS A 106 -3.09 -5.86 -2.26
N ILE A 107 -2.91 -4.57 -1.99
CA ILE A 107 -3.19 -3.97 -0.68
C ILE A 107 -4.45 -3.13 -0.84
N ASP A 108 -5.50 -3.50 -0.13
CA ASP A 108 -6.79 -2.81 -0.17
C ASP A 108 -7.02 -2.14 1.18
N ILE A 109 -7.24 -0.83 1.16
CA ILE A 109 -7.42 0.00 2.36
C ILE A 109 -8.79 0.64 2.27
N GLU A 110 -9.64 0.34 3.26
CA GLU A 110 -10.96 0.95 3.38
C GLU A 110 -10.95 1.96 4.53
N LEU A 111 -11.23 3.23 4.23
CA LEU A 111 -11.19 4.30 5.23
C LEU A 111 -12.52 4.54 5.94
N HIS A 112 -13.63 4.09 5.37
CA HIS A 112 -14.98 4.32 5.91
C HIS A 112 -15.29 5.79 6.17
N ALA A 113 -14.74 6.69 5.37
CA ALA A 113 -14.90 8.15 5.54
C ALA A 113 -15.77 8.77 4.45
N GLY A 114 -16.01 8.07 3.36
CA GLY A 114 -16.77 8.58 2.22
C GLY A 114 -16.93 7.51 1.16
N HIS A 115 -17.01 7.93 -0.10
CA HIS A 115 -17.27 7.05 -1.24
C HIS A 115 -16.25 7.17 -2.38
N ALA A 116 -15.21 7.99 -2.21
CA ALA A 116 -14.19 8.15 -3.24
C ALA A 116 -13.15 7.03 -3.16
N GLU A 117 -12.51 6.74 -4.28
CA GLU A 117 -11.50 5.70 -4.36
C GLU A 117 -10.41 6.04 -5.36
N ALA A 118 -9.25 5.43 -5.19
CA ALA A 118 -8.13 5.53 -6.12
C ALA A 118 -7.20 4.34 -5.92
N ALA A 119 -6.37 4.08 -6.91
CA ALA A 119 -5.36 3.03 -6.80
C ALA A 119 -4.04 3.53 -7.39
N VAL A 120 -2.94 3.10 -6.78
CA VAL A 120 -1.59 3.44 -7.23
C VAL A 120 -0.76 2.17 -7.27
N TRP A 121 0.03 2.00 -8.33
CA TRP A 121 0.95 0.87 -8.48
C TRP A 121 2.37 1.28 -8.13
N THR A 122 3.11 0.37 -7.52
CA THR A 122 4.54 0.52 -7.25
C THR A 122 5.20 -0.86 -7.28
N ASN A 123 6.42 -0.96 -6.79
CA ASN A 123 7.09 -2.25 -6.64
C ASN A 123 7.78 -2.34 -5.28
N ASP A 124 8.14 -3.58 -4.90
CA ASP A 124 8.96 -3.82 -3.74
C ASP A 124 10.42 -3.59 -4.12
N LEU A 125 10.99 -2.49 -3.68
CA LEU A 125 12.32 -2.08 -4.09
C LEU A 125 13.40 -2.88 -3.36
N THR A 126 14.37 -3.38 -4.13
CA THR A 126 15.65 -3.79 -3.57
C THR A 126 16.49 -2.55 -3.33
N HIS A 127 17.55 -2.68 -2.52
CA HIS A 127 18.44 -1.56 -2.26
C HIS A 127 18.99 -0.96 -3.56
N GLN A 128 19.43 -1.81 -4.48
CA GLN A 128 19.97 -1.37 -5.76
C GLN A 128 18.95 -0.56 -6.57
N TYR A 129 17.71 -1.05 -6.62
CA TYR A 129 16.67 -0.34 -7.36
C TYR A 129 16.33 1.00 -6.74
N VAL A 130 16.32 1.10 -5.42
CA VAL A 130 16.07 2.37 -4.72
C VAL A 130 17.11 3.40 -5.13
N GLU A 131 18.40 3.05 -5.21
CA GLU A 131 19.44 3.97 -5.64
C GLU A 131 19.23 4.44 -7.07
N GLU A 132 18.96 3.52 -7.99
CA GLU A 132 18.70 3.85 -9.39
C GLU A 132 17.49 4.77 -9.52
N ASN A 133 16.41 4.45 -8.82
CA ASN A 133 15.20 5.25 -8.85
C ASN A 133 15.46 6.66 -8.33
N SER A 134 16.23 6.81 -7.26
CA SER A 134 16.61 8.12 -6.73
C SER A 134 17.39 8.93 -7.74
N ALA A 135 18.29 8.30 -8.49
CA ALA A 135 19.08 8.97 -9.52
C ALA A 135 18.21 9.50 -10.65
N TYR A 136 17.15 8.76 -11.02
CA TYR A 136 16.26 9.15 -12.11
C TYR A 136 15.24 10.20 -11.71
N THR A 137 14.88 10.25 -10.44
CA THR A 137 13.81 11.13 -9.97
C THR A 137 14.32 12.46 -9.40
N SER A 138 15.59 12.56 -9.15
CA SER A 138 16.20 13.78 -8.58
C SER A 138 16.51 14.88 -9.60
#